data_47d4d7114d7968e8dbe09c28c93b0e45
#
_entry.id   47d4d7114d7968e8dbe09c28c93b0e45
#
_cell.length_a   1.000
_cell.length_b   1.000
_cell.length_c   1.000
_cell.angle_alpha   90.00
_cell.angle_beta   90.00
_cell.angle_gamma   90.00
#
_symmetry.space_group_name_H-M   'P 1'
#
loop_
_entity.id
_entity.type
_entity.pdbx_description
1 polymer ?
#
loop_
_entity_poly.entity_id
_entity_poly.type
_entity_poly.pdbx_seq_one_letter_code
_entity_poly.pdbx_strand_id
1 'polypeptide(L)'
;MNILYLSISGNTRAFAKHIAEYAEKQHADNPEMPEISLKEIHENSPFEKESEPFFTFVPTYLDGGNGLDNGDTEILTETLREYLEYEENHTLCLGVVGSGNKNFNNQYCLTAKQYARKFGFPFLADYELRGTPTDVANVYAILAKTFSAHNAK
;
A
#
# COMPACT_ATOMS: atom_id res chain seq x y z
N MET A 1 3.14 5.53 12.08
CA MET A 1 2.18 5.23 10.99
C MET A 1 2.11 3.74 10.77
N ASN A 2 0.93 3.21 10.57
CA ASN A 2 0.73 1.78 10.32
C ASN A 2 0.61 1.52 8.82
N ILE A 3 1.27 0.46 8.34
CA ILE A 3 1.18 0.02 6.96
C ILE A 3 0.80 -1.45 6.94
N LEU A 4 -0.32 -1.76 6.28
CA LEU A 4 -0.75 -3.12 6.01
C LEU A 4 -0.39 -3.45 4.57
N TYR A 5 0.30 -4.56 4.34
CA TYR A 5 0.73 -4.90 2.98
C TYR A 5 0.63 -6.39 2.72
N LEU A 6 0.55 -6.72 1.44
CA LEU A 6 0.61 -8.10 0.96
C LEU A 6 1.76 -8.21 -0.03
N SER A 7 2.55 -9.28 0.08
CA SER A 7 3.67 -9.53 -0.81
C SER A 7 3.56 -10.94 -1.38
N ILE A 8 3.72 -11.06 -2.69
CA ILE A 8 3.67 -12.35 -3.38
C ILE A 8 5.09 -12.81 -3.74
N SER A 9 5.83 -11.96 -4.46
CA SER A 9 7.18 -12.30 -4.94
C SER A 9 8.30 -11.77 -4.03
N GLY A 10 7.95 -11.09 -2.94
CA GLY A 10 8.91 -10.49 -2.02
C GLY A 10 9.24 -9.04 -2.30
N ASN A 11 8.82 -8.48 -3.42
CA ASN A 11 9.13 -7.10 -3.78
C ASN A 11 8.45 -6.10 -2.84
N THR A 12 7.18 -6.30 -2.54
CA THR A 12 6.43 -5.42 -1.62
C THR A 12 7.01 -5.50 -0.22
N ARG A 13 7.36 -6.70 0.23
CA ARG A 13 7.99 -6.89 1.55
C ARG A 13 9.32 -6.14 1.63
N ALA A 14 10.14 -6.22 0.58
CA ALA A 14 11.41 -5.51 0.53
C ALA A 14 11.20 -4.00 0.63
N PHE A 15 10.25 -3.46 -0.15
CA PHE A 15 9.96 -2.03 -0.10
C PHE A 15 9.43 -1.61 1.27
N ALA A 16 8.54 -2.40 1.85
CA ALA A 16 7.97 -2.11 3.17
C ALA A 16 9.08 -2.03 4.23
N LYS A 17 10.02 -2.98 4.20
CA LYS A 17 11.15 -2.97 5.14
C LYS A 17 12.06 -1.76 4.92
N HIS A 18 12.35 -1.41 3.67
CA HIS A 18 13.22 -0.27 3.37
C HIS A 18 12.59 1.05 3.83
N ILE A 19 11.29 1.23 3.60
CA ILE A 19 10.62 2.47 4.02
C ILE A 19 10.51 2.56 5.55
N ALA A 20 10.33 1.42 6.23
CA ALA A 20 10.31 1.41 7.70
C ALA A 20 11.68 1.76 8.27
N GLU A 21 12.77 1.26 7.68
CA GLU A 21 14.14 1.63 8.08
C GLU A 21 14.41 3.11 7.82
N TYR A 22 13.95 3.62 6.69
CA TYR A 22 14.07 5.04 6.36
C TYR A 22 13.33 5.90 7.37
N ALA A 23 12.12 5.49 7.75
CA ALA A 23 11.31 6.19 8.76
C ALA A 23 12.02 6.23 10.11
N GLU A 24 12.65 5.14 10.50
CA GLU A 24 13.40 5.06 11.77
C GLU A 24 14.53 6.08 11.80
N LYS A 25 15.27 6.21 10.69
CA LYS A 25 16.35 7.19 10.57
C LYS A 25 15.82 8.63 10.59
N GLN A 26 14.72 8.89 9.90
CA GLN A 26 14.10 10.22 9.89
C GLN A 26 13.65 10.61 11.29
N HIS A 27 13.04 9.68 12.02
CA HIS A 27 12.58 9.90 13.38
C HIS A 27 13.74 10.16 14.33
N ALA A 28 14.87 9.47 14.17
CA ALA A 28 16.05 9.68 14.99
C ALA A 28 16.61 11.12 14.83
N ASP A 29 16.56 11.65 13.62
CA ASP A 29 17.02 13.02 13.34
C ASP A 29 15.99 14.08 13.73
N ASN A 30 14.71 13.75 13.63
CA ASN A 30 13.61 14.66 13.96
C ASN A 30 12.44 13.85 14.55
N PRO A 31 12.22 13.92 15.88
CA PRO A 31 11.17 13.12 16.52
C PRO A 31 9.75 13.40 16.04
N GLU A 32 9.51 14.53 15.35
CA GLU A 32 8.21 14.81 14.76
C GLU A 32 7.93 13.99 13.50
N MET A 33 8.98 13.45 12.89
CA MET A 33 8.83 12.56 11.72
C MET A 33 8.36 11.19 12.20
N PRO A 34 7.25 10.66 11.66
CA PRO A 34 6.66 9.43 12.19
C PRO A 34 7.47 8.17 11.84
N GLU A 35 7.53 7.25 12.78
CA GLU A 35 8.01 5.90 12.53
C GLU A 35 6.92 5.08 11.83
N ILE A 36 7.28 3.91 11.33
CA ILE A 36 6.37 3.02 10.62
C ILE A 36 6.31 1.66 11.33
N SER A 37 5.08 1.18 11.56
CA SER A 37 4.81 -0.18 12.00
C SER A 37 4.24 -0.97 10.83
N LEU A 38 4.77 -2.15 10.58
CA LEU A 38 4.39 -2.99 9.45
C LEU A 38 3.52 -4.16 9.89
N LYS A 39 2.52 -4.49 9.09
CA LYS A 39 1.70 -5.68 9.27
C LYS A 39 1.52 -6.35 7.91
N GLU A 40 2.11 -7.52 7.74
CA GLU A 40 1.95 -8.28 6.51
C GLU A 40 0.67 -9.10 6.56
N ILE A 41 -0.16 -8.98 5.51
CA ILE A 41 -1.38 -9.75 5.36
C ILE A 41 -1.11 -10.87 4.36
N HIS A 42 -1.39 -12.11 4.73
CA HIS A 42 -1.25 -13.26 3.86
C HIS A 42 -2.38 -14.25 4.13
N GLU A 43 -2.47 -15.31 3.32
CA GLU A 43 -3.58 -16.26 3.36
C GLU A 43 -3.87 -16.83 4.77
N ASN A 44 -2.83 -17.00 5.57
CA ASN A 44 -2.97 -17.56 6.91
C ASN A 44 -3.17 -16.49 8.00
N SER A 45 -3.22 -15.22 7.63
CA SER A 45 -3.44 -14.14 8.60
C SER A 45 -4.88 -14.21 9.14
N PRO A 46 -5.07 -14.13 10.47
CA PRO A 46 -6.41 -14.01 11.00
C PRO A 46 -7.00 -12.66 10.59
N PHE A 47 -8.28 -12.67 10.23
CA PHE A 47 -8.98 -11.42 9.95
C PHE A 47 -9.31 -10.73 11.26
N GLU A 48 -8.83 -9.50 11.40
CA GLU A 48 -9.00 -8.69 12.61
C GLU A 48 -9.59 -7.33 12.23
N LYS A 49 -10.42 -6.79 13.10
CA LYS A 49 -10.89 -5.42 12.94
C LYS A 49 -9.76 -4.47 13.36
N GLU A 50 -9.34 -3.61 12.44
CA GLU A 50 -8.35 -2.59 12.74
C GLU A 50 -8.95 -1.50 13.62
N SER A 51 -8.14 -0.91 14.48
CA SER A 51 -8.60 0.13 15.41
C SER A 51 -7.93 1.48 15.18
N GLU A 52 -6.91 1.54 14.31
CA GLU A 52 -6.15 2.75 14.05
C GLU A 52 -6.03 3.00 12.55
N PRO A 53 -5.84 4.25 12.12
CA PRO A 53 -5.61 4.56 10.71
C PRO A 53 -4.37 3.85 10.18
N PHE A 54 -4.42 3.48 8.91
CA PHE A 54 -3.30 2.80 8.26
C PHE A 54 -3.24 3.16 6.78
N PHE A 55 -2.09 2.87 6.17
CA PHE A 55 -1.92 2.86 4.72
C PHE A 55 -1.82 1.42 4.26
N THR A 56 -2.08 1.17 2.97
CA THR A 56 -1.93 -0.17 2.42
C THR A 56 -1.04 -0.16 1.18
N PHE A 57 -0.18 -1.17 1.06
CA PHE A 57 0.69 -1.38 -0.10
C PHE A 57 0.25 -2.66 -0.78
N VAL A 58 -0.03 -2.59 -2.08
CA VAL A 58 -0.48 -3.75 -2.83
C VAL A 58 0.24 -3.84 -4.19
N PRO A 59 0.78 -5.03 -4.52
CA PRO A 59 1.31 -5.28 -5.85
C PRO A 59 0.18 -5.54 -6.84
N THR A 60 0.50 -5.56 -8.13
CA THR A 60 -0.48 -5.82 -9.18
C THR A 60 -0.25 -7.19 -9.80
N TYR A 61 -1.25 -8.05 -9.68
CA TYR A 61 -1.34 -9.35 -10.34
C TYR A 61 -2.74 -9.48 -10.91
N LEU A 62 -2.84 -9.61 -12.23
CA LEU A 62 -4.11 -9.61 -12.93
C LEU A 62 -4.21 -10.80 -13.87
N ASP A 63 -5.43 -11.30 -14.06
CA ASP A 63 -5.76 -12.33 -15.02
C ASP A 63 -6.63 -11.71 -16.10
N GLY A 64 -6.11 -11.66 -17.35
CA GLY A 64 -6.83 -11.11 -18.48
C GLY A 64 -6.89 -9.59 -18.48
N GLY A 65 -7.65 -9.05 -19.43
CA GLY A 65 -7.86 -7.62 -19.56
C GLY A 65 -6.75 -6.88 -20.26
N ASN A 66 -6.95 -5.57 -20.45
CA ASN A 66 -6.00 -4.70 -21.13
C ASN A 66 -5.64 -3.44 -20.34
N GLY A 67 -6.09 -3.33 -19.10
CA GLY A 67 -5.82 -2.20 -18.25
C GLY A 67 -6.71 -0.97 -18.52
N LEU A 68 -7.67 -1.08 -19.42
CA LEU A 68 -8.53 0.04 -19.78
C LEU A 68 -9.96 -0.15 -19.28
N ASP A 69 -10.71 -1.05 -19.91
CA ASP A 69 -12.16 -1.14 -19.63
C ASP A 69 -12.71 -2.56 -19.58
N ASN A 70 -11.91 -3.59 -19.75
CA ASN A 70 -12.47 -4.94 -19.80
C ASN A 70 -11.58 -6.00 -19.21
N GLY A 71 -12.16 -6.81 -18.36
CA GLY A 71 -11.65 -8.11 -17.96
C GLY A 71 -10.44 -8.14 -17.03
N ASP A 72 -10.03 -7.00 -16.47
CA ASP A 72 -8.90 -6.97 -15.54
C ASP A 72 -9.33 -7.55 -14.18
N THR A 73 -9.02 -8.81 -13.95
CA THR A 73 -9.44 -9.53 -12.75
C THR A 73 -8.26 -9.68 -11.80
N GLU A 74 -8.44 -9.22 -10.58
CA GLU A 74 -7.42 -9.38 -9.53
C GLU A 74 -7.18 -10.85 -9.23
N ILE A 75 -5.88 -11.25 -9.17
CA ILE A 75 -5.47 -12.57 -8.69
C ILE A 75 -4.37 -12.41 -7.64
N LEU A 76 -4.22 -13.41 -6.78
CA LEU A 76 -3.16 -13.54 -5.76
C LEU A 76 -3.22 -12.51 -4.63
N THR A 77 -3.84 -11.36 -4.82
CA THR A 77 -3.92 -10.29 -3.81
C THR A 77 -5.28 -10.21 -3.12
N GLU A 78 -6.19 -11.12 -3.44
CA GLU A 78 -7.58 -11.09 -2.93
C GLU A 78 -7.64 -11.08 -1.40
N THR A 79 -6.70 -11.74 -0.73
CA THR A 79 -6.66 -11.80 0.74
C THR A 79 -6.58 -10.40 1.35
N LEU A 80 -5.77 -9.51 0.75
CA LEU A 80 -5.70 -8.13 1.23
C LEU A 80 -7.01 -7.40 0.98
N ARG A 81 -7.62 -7.56 -0.20
CA ARG A 81 -8.92 -6.95 -0.50
C ARG A 81 -9.97 -7.42 0.50
N GLU A 82 -10.04 -8.72 0.76
CA GLU A 82 -10.98 -9.30 1.72
C GLU A 82 -10.73 -8.79 3.14
N TYR A 83 -9.46 -8.60 3.52
CA TYR A 83 -9.11 -8.03 4.81
C TYR A 83 -9.61 -6.59 4.93
N LEU A 84 -9.50 -5.81 3.86
CA LEU A 84 -10.01 -4.43 3.85
C LEU A 84 -11.52 -4.37 3.91
N GLU A 85 -12.21 -5.37 3.37
CA GLU A 85 -13.67 -5.49 3.44
C GLU A 85 -14.14 -5.95 4.82
N TYR A 86 -13.32 -6.73 5.52
CA TYR A 86 -13.68 -7.30 6.81
C TYR A 86 -13.97 -6.20 7.84
N GLU A 87 -15.17 -6.24 8.43
CA GLU A 87 -15.57 -5.27 9.46
C GLU A 87 -15.32 -3.81 9.02
N GLU A 88 -15.38 -3.57 7.71
CA GLU A 88 -15.17 -2.26 7.12
C GLU A 88 -13.79 -1.64 7.44
N ASN A 89 -12.75 -2.48 7.53
CA ASN A 89 -11.38 -2.02 7.79
C ASN A 89 -10.97 -0.90 6.83
N HIS A 90 -11.45 -0.92 5.58
CA HIS A 90 -11.12 0.10 4.57
C HIS A 90 -11.46 1.53 5.02
N THR A 91 -12.40 1.71 5.96
CA THR A 91 -12.74 3.05 6.45
C THR A 91 -11.62 3.72 7.23
N LEU A 92 -10.67 2.93 7.74
CA LEU A 92 -9.49 3.44 8.44
C LEU A 92 -8.29 3.62 7.52
N CYS A 93 -8.41 3.21 6.26
CA CYS A 93 -7.30 3.33 5.31
C CYS A 93 -7.18 4.77 4.81
N LEU A 94 -6.01 5.36 5.01
CA LEU A 94 -5.72 6.73 4.59
C LEU A 94 -5.31 6.82 3.13
N GLY A 95 -4.97 5.70 2.52
CA GLY A 95 -4.61 5.66 1.11
C GLY A 95 -3.82 4.43 0.74
N VAL A 96 -3.67 4.21 -0.58
CA VAL A 96 -2.99 3.05 -1.12
C VAL A 96 -1.77 3.46 -1.93
N VAL A 97 -0.70 2.68 -1.78
CA VAL A 97 0.50 2.77 -2.62
C VAL A 97 0.56 1.49 -3.44
N GLY A 98 0.68 1.63 -4.74
CA GLY A 98 0.71 0.51 -5.66
C GLY A 98 2.10 0.18 -6.16
N SER A 99 2.31 -1.07 -6.52
CA SER A 99 3.51 -1.47 -7.23
C SER A 99 3.14 -2.37 -8.39
N GLY A 100 4.06 -2.49 -9.33
CA GLY A 100 3.86 -3.29 -10.52
C GLY A 100 5.10 -3.30 -11.39
N ASN A 101 4.91 -3.73 -12.63
CA ASN A 101 5.95 -3.77 -13.64
C ASN A 101 5.50 -2.91 -14.82
N LYS A 102 6.25 -1.88 -15.16
CA LYS A 102 5.90 -0.94 -16.24
C LYS A 102 5.81 -1.61 -17.61
N ASN A 103 6.40 -2.80 -17.76
CA ASN A 103 6.24 -3.58 -18.98
C ASN A 103 4.78 -3.98 -19.27
N PHE A 104 3.91 -3.92 -18.28
CA PHE A 104 2.48 -4.20 -18.45
C PHE A 104 1.65 -2.96 -18.83
N ASN A 105 2.27 -1.82 -19.08
CA ASN A 105 1.63 -0.62 -19.63
C ASN A 105 0.38 -0.19 -18.82
N ASN A 106 -0.81 -0.28 -19.42
CA ASN A 106 -2.06 0.16 -18.81
C ASN A 106 -2.43 -0.60 -17.54
N GLN A 107 -1.85 -1.77 -17.29
CA GLN A 107 -2.09 -2.55 -16.07
C GLN A 107 -1.12 -2.19 -14.95
N TYR A 108 -0.17 -1.29 -15.18
CA TYR A 108 0.78 -0.87 -14.16
C TYR A 108 0.04 -0.28 -12.96
N CYS A 109 0.27 -0.87 -11.79
CA CYS A 109 -0.34 -0.48 -10.51
C CYS A 109 -1.88 -0.48 -10.52
N LEU A 110 -2.49 -1.22 -11.43
CA LEU A 110 -3.95 -1.20 -11.60
C LEU A 110 -4.68 -1.72 -10.37
N THR A 111 -4.15 -2.74 -9.68
CA THR A 111 -4.80 -3.29 -8.49
C THR A 111 -4.99 -2.20 -7.43
N ALA A 112 -3.96 -1.39 -7.17
CA ALA A 112 -4.07 -0.29 -6.22
C ALA A 112 -5.10 0.75 -6.66
N LYS A 113 -5.15 1.05 -7.96
CA LYS A 113 -6.14 1.97 -8.51
C LYS A 113 -7.56 1.43 -8.37
N GLN A 114 -7.73 0.11 -8.56
CA GLN A 114 -9.02 -0.54 -8.36
C GLN A 114 -9.45 -0.46 -6.90
N TYR A 115 -8.53 -0.64 -5.95
CA TYR A 115 -8.82 -0.52 -4.53
C TYR A 115 -9.26 0.91 -4.18
N ALA A 116 -8.55 1.91 -4.67
CA ALA A 116 -8.90 3.31 -4.44
C ALA A 116 -10.32 3.62 -4.93
N ARG A 117 -10.66 3.14 -6.12
CA ARG A 117 -11.98 3.34 -6.70
C ARG A 117 -13.07 2.61 -5.92
N LYS A 118 -12.81 1.35 -5.56
CA LYS A 118 -13.78 0.52 -4.86
C LYS A 118 -14.07 1.02 -3.45
N PHE A 119 -13.03 1.37 -2.70
CA PHE A 119 -13.14 1.70 -1.28
C PHE A 119 -13.22 3.19 -0.98
N GLY A 120 -12.89 4.04 -1.95
CA GLY A 120 -13.01 5.49 -1.80
C GLY A 120 -11.83 6.19 -1.12
N PHE A 121 -10.73 5.48 -0.82
CA PHE A 121 -9.53 6.15 -0.32
C PHE A 121 -8.61 6.55 -1.49
N PRO A 122 -7.68 7.50 -1.29
CA PRO A 122 -6.86 7.98 -2.39
C PRO A 122 -5.76 7.00 -2.81
N PHE A 123 -5.46 7.03 -4.11
CA PHE A 123 -4.26 6.42 -4.66
C PHE A 123 -3.13 7.44 -4.47
N LEU A 124 -2.16 7.12 -3.62
CA LEU A 124 -1.17 8.09 -3.18
C LEU A 124 0.12 8.10 -4.00
N ALA A 125 0.60 6.93 -4.36
CA ALA A 125 1.88 6.80 -5.02
C ALA A 125 2.04 5.42 -5.64
N ASP A 126 3.08 5.28 -6.46
CA ASP A 126 3.45 4.00 -7.06
C ASP A 126 4.97 3.86 -7.10
N TYR A 127 5.42 2.64 -7.28
CA TYR A 127 6.81 2.33 -7.54
C TYR A 127 6.90 1.04 -8.35
N GLU A 128 8.00 0.87 -9.07
CA GLU A 128 8.21 -0.32 -9.90
C GLU A 128 8.99 -1.38 -9.13
N LEU A 129 8.52 -2.63 -9.18
CA LEU A 129 9.19 -3.80 -8.59
C LEU A 129 9.50 -3.60 -7.10
N ARG A 130 10.77 -3.54 -6.71
CA ARG A 130 11.19 -3.36 -5.32
C ARG A 130 11.34 -1.89 -4.93
N GLY A 131 11.19 -0.97 -5.90
CA GLY A 131 11.44 0.43 -5.70
C GLY A 131 12.94 0.76 -5.62
N THR A 132 13.23 2.05 -5.64
CA THR A 132 14.58 2.59 -5.49
C THR A 132 14.68 3.38 -4.18
N PRO A 133 15.89 3.75 -3.72
CA PRO A 133 16.01 4.68 -2.58
C PRO A 133 15.26 5.99 -2.78
N THR A 134 15.19 6.49 -4.01
CA THR A 134 14.41 7.70 -4.34
C THR A 134 12.92 7.45 -4.14
N ASP A 135 12.43 6.28 -4.57
CA ASP A 135 11.03 5.90 -4.35
C ASP A 135 10.71 5.84 -2.85
N VAL A 136 11.61 5.25 -2.06
CA VAL A 136 11.43 5.15 -0.60
C VAL A 136 11.27 6.54 0.01
N ALA A 137 12.16 7.46 -0.32
CA ALA A 137 12.11 8.83 0.21
C ALA A 137 10.84 9.57 -0.22
N ASN A 138 10.47 9.44 -1.50
CA ASN A 138 9.28 10.12 -2.04
C ASN A 138 8.01 9.57 -1.44
N VAL A 139 7.86 8.26 -1.34
CA VAL A 139 6.67 7.63 -0.76
C VAL A 139 6.57 8.00 0.71
N TYR A 140 7.67 7.94 1.46
CA TYR A 140 7.65 8.32 2.87
C TYR A 140 7.16 9.76 3.06
N ALA A 141 7.64 10.69 2.25
CA ALA A 141 7.21 12.10 2.32
C ALA A 141 5.70 12.23 2.11
N ILE A 142 5.15 11.50 1.14
CA ILE A 142 3.71 11.50 0.86
C ILE A 142 2.92 10.92 2.04
N LEU A 143 3.36 9.80 2.60
CA LEU A 143 2.69 9.17 3.73
C LEU A 143 2.72 10.09 4.96
N ALA A 144 3.87 10.66 5.27
CA ALA A 144 4.02 11.56 6.42
C ALA A 144 3.13 12.79 6.30
N LYS A 145 3.05 13.38 5.11
CA LYS A 145 2.18 14.53 4.84
C LYS A 145 0.71 14.16 5.00
N THR A 146 0.30 13.03 4.45
CA THR A 146 -1.09 12.56 4.52
C THR A 146 -1.47 12.26 5.97
N PHE A 147 -0.59 11.62 6.71
CA PHE A 147 -0.81 11.28 8.12
C PHE A 147 -0.93 12.53 8.97
N SER A 148 -0.06 13.51 8.76
CA SER A 148 -0.08 14.78 9.48
C SER A 148 -1.39 15.54 9.21
N ALA A 149 -1.83 15.58 7.97
CA ALA A 149 -3.09 16.24 7.60
C ALA A 149 -4.29 15.55 8.24
N HIS A 150 -4.28 14.23 8.32
CA HIS A 150 -5.34 13.47 9.00
C HIS A 150 -5.39 13.80 10.49
N ASN A 151 -4.24 13.84 11.16
CA ASN A 151 -4.16 14.09 12.59
C ASN A 151 -4.49 15.54 12.97
N ALA A 152 -4.42 16.47 12.01
CA ALA A 152 -4.75 17.89 12.25
C ALA A 152 -6.26 18.16 12.23
N LYS A 153 -7.07 17.18 11.89
CA LYS A 153 -8.54 17.33 11.82
C LYS A 153 -9.21 17.13 13.16
#